data_b1ed9e950d76da0e67bca4158c82925f
#
_entry.id   b1ed9e950d76da0e67bca4158c82925f
#
_cell.length_a   1.000
_cell.length_b   1.000
_cell.length_c   1.000
_cell.angle_alpha   90.00
_cell.angle_beta   90.00
_cell.angle_gamma   90.00
#
_symmetry.space_group_name_H-M   'P 1'
#
loop_
_entity.id
_entity.type
_entity.pdbx_description
1 polymer ?
#
loop_
_entity_poly.entity_id
_entity_poly.type
_entity_poly.pdbx_seq_one_letter_code
_entity_poly.pdbx_strand_id
1 'polypeptide(L)'
;MKEIWNSIQFVFTAVGGWLGYFLGGCDGLFYALIVFVVIDYITGIMYAIINQSLSSEVGFKGICRKVLIFPLVGIANILDVQVIGSGCVLRTAVIFFYLSNEGVSILENAAFLGLPVPEKIKIVLEQLHDRSESEDK
;
A
#
# COMPACT_ATOMS: atom_id res chain seq x y z
N MET A 1 4.95 -36.85 -6.78
CA MET A 1 4.58 -35.71 -5.89
C MET A 1 5.72 -34.79 -5.53
N LYS A 2 6.92 -35.29 -5.23
CA LYS A 2 8.08 -34.44 -4.91
C LYS A 2 8.49 -33.52 -6.10
N GLU A 3 8.41 -33.99 -7.31
CA GLU A 3 8.77 -33.20 -8.49
C GLU A 3 7.78 -32.05 -8.75
N ILE A 4 6.48 -32.29 -8.57
CA ILE A 4 5.44 -31.26 -8.68
C ILE A 4 5.65 -30.20 -7.58
N TRP A 5 5.96 -30.62 -6.37
CA TRP A 5 6.21 -29.71 -5.25
C TRP A 5 7.46 -28.85 -5.50
N ASN A 6 8.54 -29.45 -6.00
CA ASN A 6 9.75 -28.71 -6.35
C ASN A 6 9.52 -27.71 -7.49
N SER A 7 8.71 -28.08 -8.49
CA SER A 7 8.34 -27.20 -9.58
C SER A 7 7.50 -26.01 -9.09
N ILE A 8 6.55 -26.25 -8.20
CA ILE A 8 5.74 -25.19 -7.58
C ILE A 8 6.63 -24.23 -6.79
N GLN A 9 7.53 -24.75 -5.95
CA GLN A 9 8.47 -23.94 -5.18
C GLN A 9 9.37 -23.09 -6.09
N PHE A 10 9.87 -23.69 -7.18
CA PHE A 10 10.71 -22.97 -8.15
C PHE A 10 9.95 -21.81 -8.79
N VAL A 11 8.71 -22.04 -9.24
CA VAL A 11 7.88 -20.98 -9.84
C VAL A 11 7.61 -19.86 -8.83
N PHE A 12 7.22 -20.18 -7.60
CA PHE A 12 7.01 -19.19 -6.56
C PHE A 12 8.27 -18.38 -6.24
N THR A 13 9.42 -19.04 -6.19
CA THR A 13 10.70 -18.37 -5.94
C THR A 13 11.08 -17.43 -7.09
N ALA A 14 10.91 -17.87 -8.32
CA ALA A 14 11.21 -17.07 -9.51
C ALA A 14 10.28 -15.85 -9.61
N VAL A 15 8.97 -16.05 -9.41
CA VAL A 15 7.98 -14.95 -9.40
C VAL A 15 8.25 -13.98 -8.24
N GLY A 16 8.50 -14.49 -7.05
CA GLY A 16 8.82 -13.67 -5.87
C GLY A 16 10.10 -12.87 -6.05
N GLY A 17 11.13 -13.48 -6.63
CA GLY A 17 12.39 -12.80 -6.94
C GLY A 17 12.22 -11.70 -7.98
N TRP A 18 11.45 -11.96 -9.04
CA TRP A 18 11.15 -10.96 -10.04
C TRP A 18 10.32 -9.79 -9.48
N LEU A 19 9.28 -10.10 -8.70
CA LEU A 19 8.47 -9.08 -8.04
C LEU A 19 9.31 -8.23 -7.07
N GLY A 20 10.18 -8.85 -6.29
CA GLY A 20 11.11 -8.13 -5.42
C GLY A 20 12.01 -7.17 -6.18
N TYR A 21 12.56 -7.62 -7.30
CA TYR A 21 13.35 -6.77 -8.19
C TYR A 21 12.52 -5.63 -8.79
N PHE A 22 11.34 -5.93 -9.30
CA PHE A 22 10.41 -4.94 -9.88
C PHE A 22 10.02 -3.86 -8.87
N LEU A 23 9.71 -4.25 -7.63
CA LEU A 23 9.28 -3.34 -6.57
C LEU A 23 10.45 -2.58 -5.89
N GLY A 24 11.68 -2.91 -6.19
CA GLY A 24 12.87 -2.31 -5.59
C GLY A 24 13.24 -2.87 -4.23
N GLY A 25 12.80 -4.09 -3.94
CA GLY A 25 13.07 -4.79 -2.68
C GLY A 25 12.03 -4.51 -1.60
N CYS A 26 12.08 -5.31 -0.55
CA CYS A 26 11.22 -5.19 0.62
C CYS A 26 12.00 -4.50 1.76
N ASP A 27 12.02 -3.20 1.76
CA ASP A 27 12.58 -2.38 2.85
C ASP A 27 11.51 -2.01 3.90
N GLY A 28 11.92 -1.26 4.92
CA GLY A 28 11.02 -0.85 6.01
C GLY A 28 9.85 0.02 5.55
N LEU A 29 10.05 0.88 4.57
CA LEU A 29 8.99 1.72 3.99
C LEU A 29 7.96 0.88 3.22
N PHE A 30 8.44 -0.04 2.41
CA PHE A 30 7.57 -0.94 1.65
C PHE A 30 6.79 -1.87 2.57
N TYR A 31 7.43 -2.39 3.61
CA TYR A 31 6.77 -3.18 4.64
C TYR A 31 5.67 -2.38 5.34
N ALA A 32 5.94 -1.14 5.75
CA ALA A 32 4.95 -0.27 6.35
C ALA A 32 3.76 -0.03 5.41
N LEU A 33 4.01 0.18 4.12
CA LEU A 33 2.95 0.32 3.11
C LEU A 33 2.06 -0.92 3.04
N ILE A 34 2.65 -2.12 2.99
CA ILE A 34 1.88 -3.38 2.99
C ILE A 34 0.98 -3.46 4.22
N VAL A 35 1.54 -3.21 5.40
CA VAL A 35 0.79 -3.27 6.66
C VAL A 35 -0.36 -2.25 6.67
N PHE A 36 -0.12 -1.02 6.25
CA PHE A 36 -1.14 0.01 6.19
C PHE A 36 -2.25 -0.33 5.20
N VAL A 37 -1.91 -0.82 4.02
CA VAL A 37 -2.89 -1.26 3.01
C VAL A 37 -3.79 -2.38 3.55
N VAL A 38 -3.20 -3.36 4.24
CA VAL A 38 -3.96 -4.47 4.83
C VAL A 38 -4.87 -3.98 5.97
N ILE A 39 -4.36 -3.16 6.87
CA ILE A 39 -5.14 -2.62 8.00
C ILE A 39 -6.27 -1.73 7.49
N ASP A 40 -6.00 -0.86 6.51
CA ASP A 40 -7.04 0.00 5.94
C ASP A 40 -8.15 -0.84 5.28
N TYR A 41 -7.79 -1.88 4.54
CA TYR A 41 -8.78 -2.77 3.96
C TYR A 41 -9.64 -3.46 5.02
N ILE A 42 -9.03 -4.01 6.07
CA ILE A 42 -9.74 -4.68 7.16
C ILE A 42 -10.67 -3.69 7.88
N THR A 43 -10.18 -2.51 8.25
CA THR A 43 -10.99 -1.50 8.93
C THR A 43 -12.09 -0.93 8.05
N GLY A 44 -11.86 -0.83 6.75
CA GLY A 44 -12.88 -0.45 5.76
C GLY A 44 -13.99 -1.49 5.64
N ILE A 45 -13.67 -2.78 5.66
CA ILE A 45 -14.66 -3.87 5.70
C ILE A 45 -15.47 -3.83 7.00
N MET A 46 -14.81 -3.62 8.15
CA MET A 46 -15.51 -3.49 9.44
C MET A 46 -16.50 -2.30 9.42
N TYR A 47 -16.07 -1.17 8.88
CA TYR A 47 -16.94 -0.01 8.68
C TYR A 47 -18.15 -0.34 7.80
N ALA A 48 -17.92 -0.99 6.66
CA ALA A 48 -18.97 -1.37 5.73
C ALA A 48 -19.97 -2.35 6.32
N ILE A 49 -19.52 -3.30 7.17
CA ILE A 49 -20.38 -4.23 7.89
C ILE A 49 -21.30 -3.47 8.86
N ILE A 50 -20.73 -2.58 9.67
CA ILE A 50 -21.49 -1.80 10.67
C ILE A 50 -22.49 -0.87 9.99
N ASN A 51 -22.11 -0.27 8.87
CA ASN A 51 -22.95 0.63 8.09
C ASN A 51 -23.92 -0.08 7.14
N GLN A 52 -23.93 -1.41 7.14
CA GLN A 52 -24.75 -2.24 6.25
C GLN A 52 -24.58 -1.93 4.76
N SER A 53 -23.40 -1.45 4.37
CA SER A 53 -23.05 -1.11 3.00
C SER A 53 -22.11 -2.12 2.33
N LEU A 54 -21.77 -3.22 3.01
CA LEU A 54 -20.89 -4.25 2.47
C LEU A 54 -21.59 -5.00 1.33
N SER A 55 -20.92 -5.05 0.20
CA SER A 55 -21.28 -5.87 -0.94
C SER A 55 -20.04 -6.47 -1.58
N SER A 56 -20.23 -7.52 -2.38
CA SER A 56 -19.11 -8.12 -3.15
C SER A 56 -18.46 -7.11 -4.09
N GLU A 57 -19.24 -6.21 -4.67
CA GLU A 57 -18.75 -5.14 -5.55
C GLU A 57 -17.87 -4.15 -4.78
N VAL A 58 -18.30 -3.68 -3.63
CA VAL A 58 -17.55 -2.76 -2.77
C VAL A 58 -16.23 -3.39 -2.31
N GLY A 59 -16.27 -4.63 -1.85
CA GLY A 59 -15.07 -5.36 -1.45
C GLY A 59 -14.11 -5.59 -2.60
N PHE A 60 -14.59 -5.96 -3.77
CA PHE A 60 -13.78 -6.19 -4.96
C PHE A 60 -13.12 -4.89 -5.47
N LYS A 61 -13.86 -3.79 -5.56
CA LYS A 61 -13.29 -2.48 -5.91
C LYS A 61 -12.20 -2.04 -4.94
N GLY A 62 -12.41 -2.27 -3.64
CA GLY A 62 -11.41 -1.98 -2.61
C GLY A 62 -10.11 -2.76 -2.83
N ILE A 63 -10.20 -4.07 -3.09
CA ILE A 63 -9.04 -4.90 -3.40
C ILE A 63 -8.33 -4.41 -4.66
N CYS A 64 -9.06 -4.15 -5.74
CA CYS A 64 -8.47 -3.68 -7.00
C CYS A 64 -7.68 -2.38 -6.82
N ARG A 65 -8.23 -1.40 -6.13
CA ARG A 65 -7.56 -0.13 -5.84
C ARG A 65 -6.25 -0.35 -5.08
N LYS A 66 -6.29 -1.18 -4.05
CA LYS A 66 -5.13 -1.45 -3.19
C LYS A 66 -4.06 -2.27 -3.90
N VAL A 67 -4.45 -3.23 -4.71
CA VAL A 67 -3.51 -4.00 -5.54
C VAL A 67 -2.79 -3.10 -6.55
N LEU A 68 -3.46 -2.11 -7.12
CA LEU A 68 -2.85 -1.16 -8.07
C LEU A 68 -1.79 -0.25 -7.46
N ILE A 69 -1.77 -0.05 -6.15
CA ILE A 69 -0.72 0.72 -5.47
C ILE A 69 0.67 0.09 -5.74
N PHE A 70 0.78 -1.22 -5.68
CA PHE A 70 2.06 -1.92 -5.83
C PHE A 70 2.66 -1.82 -7.22
N PRO A 71 1.93 -1.99 -8.33
CA PRO A 71 2.45 -1.67 -9.66
C PRO A 71 2.95 -0.23 -9.80
N LEU A 72 2.32 0.74 -9.16
CA LEU A 72 2.78 2.13 -9.19
C LEU A 72 4.11 2.32 -8.48
N VAL A 73 4.32 1.62 -7.35
CA VAL A 73 5.63 1.57 -6.68
C VAL A 73 6.69 0.96 -7.61
N GLY A 74 6.34 -0.13 -8.29
CA GLY A 74 7.23 -0.78 -9.26
C GLY A 74 7.57 0.11 -10.46
N ILE A 75 6.61 0.84 -11.01
CA ILE A 75 6.84 1.82 -12.09
C ILE A 75 7.81 2.92 -11.61
N ALA A 76 7.57 3.47 -10.43
CA ALA A 76 8.47 4.47 -9.84
C ALA A 76 9.90 3.92 -9.66
N ASN A 77 10.03 2.68 -9.21
CA ASN A 77 11.33 2.01 -9.10
C ASN A 77 12.03 1.84 -10.45
N ILE A 78 11.31 1.45 -11.49
CA ILE A 78 11.86 1.35 -12.85
C ILE A 78 12.35 2.71 -13.33
N LEU A 79 11.57 3.76 -13.11
CA LEU A 79 11.98 5.13 -13.48
C LEU A 79 13.24 5.56 -12.73
N ASP A 80 13.33 5.29 -11.44
CA ASP A 80 14.52 5.61 -10.64
C ASP A 80 15.78 4.88 -11.17
N VAL A 81 15.65 3.59 -11.44
CA VAL A 81 16.80 2.74 -11.81
C VAL A 81 17.16 2.86 -13.28
N GLN A 82 16.19 2.85 -14.19
CA GLN A 82 16.43 2.75 -15.64
C GLN A 82 16.45 4.09 -16.35
N VAL A 83 15.73 5.08 -15.85
CA VAL A 83 15.62 6.39 -16.52
C VAL A 83 16.49 7.42 -15.82
N ILE A 84 16.37 7.58 -14.52
CA ILE A 84 17.19 8.52 -13.74
C ILE A 84 18.59 7.94 -13.49
N GLY A 85 18.67 6.63 -13.32
CA GLY A 85 19.93 5.89 -13.18
C GLY A 85 20.55 5.92 -11.78
N SER A 86 19.93 6.59 -10.82
CA SER A 86 20.44 6.68 -9.46
C SER A 86 19.35 7.00 -8.45
N GLY A 87 19.49 6.46 -7.25
CA GLY A 87 18.60 6.75 -6.12
C GLY A 87 17.28 6.00 -6.12
N CYS A 88 16.41 6.44 -5.25
CA CYS A 88 15.07 5.87 -5.04
C CYS A 88 14.04 6.97 -4.73
N VAL A 89 14.20 8.13 -5.32
CA VAL A 89 13.41 9.34 -5.00
C VAL A 89 11.95 9.15 -5.39
N LEU A 90 11.67 8.70 -6.61
CA LEU A 90 10.30 8.51 -7.08
C LEU A 90 9.62 7.35 -6.35
N ARG A 91 10.33 6.24 -6.16
CA ARG A 91 9.81 5.10 -5.39
C ARG A 91 9.43 5.54 -3.96
N THR A 92 10.31 6.25 -3.30
CA THR A 92 10.10 6.76 -1.95
C THR A 92 8.91 7.73 -1.90
N ALA A 93 8.82 8.66 -2.85
CA ALA A 93 7.70 9.61 -2.95
C ALA A 93 6.36 8.89 -3.12
N VAL A 94 6.28 7.91 -4.01
CA VAL A 94 5.06 7.10 -4.24
C VAL A 94 4.67 6.32 -2.98
N ILE A 95 5.63 5.69 -2.30
CA ILE A 95 5.36 4.96 -1.06
C ILE A 95 4.83 5.91 0.02
N PHE A 96 5.46 7.06 0.23
CA PHE A 96 5.00 8.04 1.22
C PHE A 96 3.62 8.59 0.90
N PHE A 97 3.34 8.86 -0.37
CA PHE A 97 2.02 9.31 -0.80
C PHE A 97 0.93 8.32 -0.39
N TYR A 98 1.08 7.05 -0.77
CA TYR A 98 0.09 6.03 -0.43
C TYR A 98 0.09 5.68 1.05
N LEU A 99 1.24 5.67 1.71
CA LEU A 99 1.34 5.44 3.15
C LEU A 99 0.53 6.49 3.93
N SER A 100 0.63 7.76 3.55
CA SER A 100 -0.15 8.84 4.17
C SER A 100 -1.64 8.70 3.89
N ASN A 101 -2.03 8.38 2.65
CA ASN A 101 -3.43 8.17 2.29
C ASN A 101 -4.06 7.00 3.04
N GLU A 102 -3.38 5.85 3.07
CA GLU A 102 -3.84 4.68 3.81
C GLU A 102 -3.91 4.97 5.32
N GLY A 103 -2.93 5.70 5.85
CA GLY A 103 -2.91 6.12 7.25
C GLY A 103 -4.09 7.02 7.64
N VAL A 104 -4.38 8.02 6.82
CA VAL A 104 -5.56 8.89 7.03
C VAL A 104 -6.85 8.08 6.97
N SER A 105 -6.97 7.19 5.99
CA SER A 105 -8.14 6.32 5.85
C SER A 105 -8.32 5.39 7.06
N ILE A 106 -7.25 4.81 7.60
CA ILE A 106 -7.28 4.01 8.83
C ILE A 106 -7.82 4.84 10.00
N LEU A 107 -7.33 6.07 10.16
CA LEU A 107 -7.77 6.97 11.22
C LEU A 107 -9.25 7.35 11.08
N GLU A 108 -9.71 7.60 9.87
CA GLU A 108 -11.12 7.87 9.59
C GLU A 108 -11.99 6.66 9.93
N ASN A 109 -11.59 5.46 9.52
CA ASN A 109 -12.28 4.22 9.86
C ASN A 109 -12.31 4.01 11.38
N ALA A 110 -11.19 4.20 12.07
CA ALA A 110 -11.09 4.06 13.52
C ALA A 110 -12.00 5.06 14.27
N ALA A 111 -11.98 6.31 13.84
CA ALA A 111 -12.85 7.36 14.42
C ALA A 111 -14.33 7.03 14.20
N PHE A 112 -14.69 6.54 13.01
CA PHE A 112 -16.05 6.13 12.70
C PHE A 112 -16.52 4.93 13.55
N LEU A 113 -15.59 4.02 13.87
CA LEU A 113 -15.84 2.89 14.76
C LEU A 113 -15.89 3.28 16.25
N GLY A 114 -15.71 4.56 16.57
CA GLY A 114 -15.78 5.10 17.93
C GLY A 114 -14.48 5.05 18.72
N LEU A 115 -13.36 4.73 18.09
CA LEU A 115 -12.06 4.76 18.77
C LEU A 115 -11.52 6.19 18.84
N PRO A 116 -10.98 6.62 20.00
CA PRO A 116 -10.28 7.89 20.09
C PRO A 116 -8.95 7.80 19.34
N VAL A 117 -8.71 8.74 18.44
CA VAL A 117 -7.46 8.83 17.67
C VAL A 117 -6.57 9.90 18.30
N PRO A 118 -5.29 9.59 18.61
CA PRO A 118 -4.36 10.58 19.11
C PRO A 118 -4.16 11.74 18.12
N GLU A 119 -4.40 12.96 18.56
CA GLU A 119 -4.34 14.16 17.73
C GLU A 119 -2.98 14.35 17.05
N LYS A 120 -1.89 14.00 17.73
CA LYS A 120 -0.54 14.08 17.16
C LYS A 120 -0.33 13.19 15.94
N ILE A 121 -0.88 11.97 15.96
CA ILE A 121 -0.79 11.04 14.82
C ILE A 121 -1.61 11.58 13.66
N LYS A 122 -2.81 12.07 13.92
CA LYS A 122 -3.68 12.68 12.93
C LYS A 122 -2.99 13.86 12.22
N ILE A 123 -2.43 14.79 12.98
CA ILE A 123 -1.71 15.94 12.45
C ILE A 123 -0.54 15.52 11.55
N VAL A 124 0.27 14.55 11.98
CA VAL A 124 1.42 14.07 11.19
C VAL A 124 0.96 13.46 9.86
N LEU A 125 -0.08 12.65 9.87
CA LEU A 125 -0.59 12.01 8.64
C LEU A 125 -1.24 13.02 7.70
N GLU A 126 -1.98 13.99 8.21
CA GLU A 126 -2.54 15.09 7.42
C GLU A 126 -1.44 15.94 6.79
N GLN A 127 -0.38 16.27 7.53
CA GLN A 127 0.76 17.01 7.00
C GLN A 127 1.50 16.26 5.88
N LEU A 128 1.62 14.94 6.00
CA LEU A 128 2.20 14.11 4.95
C LEU A 128 1.33 14.10 3.69
N HIS A 129 0.02 14.07 3.87
CA HIS A 129 -0.95 14.12 2.77
C HIS A 129 -0.88 15.47 2.03
N ASP A 130 -0.92 16.58 2.76
CA ASP A 130 -0.85 17.93 2.19
C ASP A 130 0.47 18.19 1.42
N ARG A 131 1.58 17.66 1.93
CA ARG A 131 2.86 17.75 1.22
C ARG A 131 2.86 17.01 -0.11
N SER A 132 2.27 15.80 -0.14
CA SER A 132 2.20 15.03 -1.37
C SER A 132 1.35 15.71 -2.45
N GLU A 133 0.27 16.38 -2.06
CA GLU A 133 -0.58 17.14 -3.00
C GLU A 133 0.06 18.46 -3.48
N SER A 134 0.92 19.06 -2.68
CA SER A 134 1.61 20.32 -3.05
C SER A 134 2.78 20.12 -4.01
N GLU A 135 3.38 18.94 -4.06
CA GLU A 135 4.43 18.59 -5.00
C GLU A 135 3.89 18.22 -6.40
N ASP A 136 2.61 17.89 -6.51
CA ASP A 136 1.94 17.56 -7.78
C ASP A 136 1.36 18.79 -8.53
N LYS A 137 1.55 20.00 -8.03
CA LYS A 137 1.16 21.27 -8.66
C LYS A 137 2.36 22.07 -9.13
#